data_a52bddf9c7ab1096a609690a549dd7d6
#
_entry.id   a52bddf9c7ab1096a609690a549dd7d6
#
_cell.length_a   1.000
_cell.length_b   1.000
_cell.length_c   1.000
_cell.angle_alpha   90.00
_cell.angle_beta   90.00
_cell.angle_gamma   90.00
#
_symmetry.space_group_name_H-M   'P 1'
#
loop_
_entity.id
_entity.type
_entity.pdbx_description
1 polymer ?
#
loop_
_entity_poly.entity_id
_entity_poly.type
_entity_poly.pdbx_seq_one_letter_code
_entity_poly.pdbx_strand_id
1 'polypeptide(L)'
;YVLIIAIIGLVIVFAGPGVAGAIRNQFNLVGNTVNSGTSAGTEGGGASGGGSTGTASATVQTAIAKDAKDWTLDEQEAVAKDIAAKGEASPAYAKAKAAMDAGTEFSTPTRSGSSLLKYRIIGINHDDLADGSGKAGLTFLVTSDNINVNGDTMNTTDTNVGGWEKSEMRQKLNSGRIWARLSTDFQSKVKAVTKLTNNVDGKTKDAAVTATTDKLFLLSYSEMVDAPYSYWVQNYPWISSEGTQYEAFKGKVSVFSESGNASSPNGKEWWQRSPHPGDSTGFLYNDYTNEYAFNNYYFATSFSQDIFPAFCF
;
A
#
# COMPACT_ATOMS: atom_id res chain seq x y z
N TYR A 1 22.82 -3.93 -33.83
CA TYR A 1 22.49 -3.01 -32.69
C TYR A 1 21.11 -2.35 -32.89
N VAL A 2 20.79 -1.85 -34.07
CA VAL A 2 19.48 -1.19 -34.37
C VAL A 2 18.31 -2.15 -34.19
N LEU A 3 18.46 -3.43 -34.56
CA LEU A 3 17.42 -4.45 -34.43
C LEU A 3 17.09 -4.77 -32.95
N ILE A 4 18.10 -4.76 -32.10
CA ILE A 4 17.93 -5.03 -30.66
C ILE A 4 17.16 -3.88 -29.99
N ILE A 5 17.46 -2.64 -30.35
CA ILE A 5 16.76 -1.45 -29.84
C ILE A 5 15.28 -1.46 -30.25
N ALA A 6 14.99 -1.87 -31.51
CA ALA A 6 13.62 -1.96 -32.01
C ALA A 6 12.80 -3.04 -31.29
N ILE A 7 13.42 -4.18 -30.95
CA ILE A 7 12.75 -5.26 -30.18
C ILE A 7 12.45 -4.83 -28.74
N ILE A 8 13.39 -4.13 -28.08
CA ILE A 8 13.18 -3.60 -26.74
C ILE A 8 12.07 -2.54 -26.73
N GLY A 9 12.06 -1.65 -27.72
CA GLY A 9 11.00 -0.66 -27.88
C GLY A 9 9.61 -1.27 -28.11
N LEU A 10 9.54 -2.37 -28.86
CA LEU A 10 8.28 -3.07 -29.13
C LEU A 10 7.73 -3.78 -27.88
N VAL A 11 8.60 -4.38 -27.07
CA VAL A 11 8.20 -5.04 -25.81
C VAL A 11 7.62 -4.03 -24.81
N ILE A 12 8.18 -2.83 -24.73
CA ILE A 12 7.69 -1.78 -23.83
C ILE A 12 6.28 -1.31 -24.21
N VAL A 13 5.97 -1.24 -25.50
CA VAL A 13 4.64 -0.81 -25.99
C VAL A 13 3.56 -1.85 -25.73
N PHE A 14 3.90 -3.15 -25.77
CA PHE A 14 2.90 -4.23 -25.61
C PHE A 14 2.77 -4.78 -24.18
N ALA A 15 3.72 -4.51 -23.31
CA ALA A 15 3.78 -5.15 -22.00
C ALA A 15 3.13 -4.36 -20.84
N GLY A 16 2.66 -3.15 -21.06
CA GLY A 16 2.02 -2.32 -20.04
C GLY A 16 2.94 -1.81 -18.90
N PRO A 17 2.42 -0.97 -18.00
CA PRO A 17 3.22 -0.28 -16.98
C PRO A 17 3.99 -1.19 -16.02
N GLY A 18 3.46 -2.38 -15.71
CA GLY A 18 4.09 -3.32 -14.79
C GLY A 18 5.40 -3.93 -15.27
N VAL A 19 5.50 -4.21 -16.57
CA VAL A 19 6.72 -4.77 -17.17
C VAL A 19 7.79 -3.68 -17.36
N ALA A 20 7.37 -2.44 -17.63
CA ALA A 20 8.30 -1.31 -17.69
C ALA A 20 9.01 -1.06 -16.34
N GLY A 21 8.31 -1.24 -15.22
CA GLY A 21 8.90 -1.18 -13.86
C GLY A 21 9.92 -2.28 -13.61
N ALA A 22 9.60 -3.53 -13.98
CA ALA A 22 10.51 -4.67 -13.82
C ALA A 22 11.79 -4.52 -14.66
N ILE A 23 11.65 -4.03 -15.89
CA ILE A 23 12.81 -3.78 -16.77
C ILE A 23 13.68 -2.64 -16.21
N ARG A 24 13.10 -1.55 -15.70
CA ARG A 24 13.87 -0.46 -15.06
C ARG A 24 14.65 -0.96 -13.85
N ASN A 25 14.06 -1.81 -13.03
CA ASN A 25 14.75 -2.36 -11.87
C ASN A 25 15.95 -3.24 -12.28
N GLN A 26 15.85 -4.01 -13.36
CA GLN A 26 16.97 -4.78 -13.89
C GLN A 26 18.06 -3.89 -14.50
N PHE A 27 17.72 -2.81 -15.19
CA PHE A 27 18.72 -1.87 -15.70
C PHE A 27 19.44 -1.12 -14.56
N ASN A 28 18.75 -0.76 -13.48
CA ASN A 28 19.39 -0.15 -12.32
C ASN A 28 20.32 -1.13 -11.59
N LEU A 29 19.94 -2.42 -11.53
CA LEU A 29 20.79 -3.47 -10.97
C LEU A 29 22.08 -3.65 -11.80
N VAL A 30 21.97 -3.71 -13.12
CA VAL A 30 23.09 -3.83 -14.06
C VAL A 30 23.95 -2.57 -14.02
N GLY A 31 23.36 -1.38 -13.96
CA GLY A 31 24.08 -0.10 -13.85
C GLY A 31 24.91 -0.03 -12.58
N ASN A 32 24.39 -0.47 -11.44
CA ASN A 32 25.14 -0.53 -10.19
C ASN A 32 26.25 -1.58 -10.22
N THR A 33 26.05 -2.72 -10.88
CA THR A 33 27.08 -3.77 -11.01
C THR A 33 28.24 -3.32 -11.92
N VAL A 34 27.93 -2.61 -13.01
CA VAL A 34 28.95 -2.08 -13.94
C VAL A 34 29.75 -0.95 -13.31
N ASN A 35 29.09 -0.07 -12.49
CA ASN A 35 29.79 1.02 -11.83
C ASN A 35 30.69 0.55 -10.67
N SER A 36 30.42 -0.63 -10.10
CA SER A 36 31.26 -1.27 -9.09
C SER A 36 32.48 -1.99 -9.68
N GLY A 37 32.50 -2.23 -11.00
CA GLY A 37 33.54 -2.98 -11.70
C GLY A 37 34.67 -2.16 -12.32
N THR A 38 34.61 -0.82 -12.29
CA THR A 38 35.56 0.06 -12.99
C THR A 38 36.54 0.84 -12.07
N SER A 39 36.79 0.35 -10.87
CA SER A 39 37.80 0.90 -9.99
C SER A 39 38.94 -0.10 -9.75
N ALA A 40 39.73 -0.34 -10.80
CA ALA A 40 41.03 -1.00 -10.66
C ALA A 40 42.11 -0.06 -11.16
N GLY A 41 42.85 0.50 -10.22
CA GLY A 41 44.18 1.06 -10.45
C GLY A 41 44.42 2.45 -9.91
N THR A 42 44.90 2.60 -8.66
CA THR A 42 46.17 3.21 -8.30
C THR A 42 46.38 3.10 -6.77
N GLU A 43 47.57 2.71 -6.38
CA GLU A 43 48.02 2.46 -5.01
C GLU A 43 48.00 3.70 -4.12
N GLY A 44 47.68 3.52 -2.84
CA GLY A 44 48.11 4.44 -1.78
C GLY A 44 47.12 4.57 -0.61
N GLY A 45 47.33 3.79 0.46
CA GLY A 45 47.03 4.19 1.84
C GLY A 45 45.62 3.88 2.39
N GLY A 46 45.49 2.78 3.01
CA GLY A 46 44.67 2.45 4.21
C GLY A 46 43.31 3.07 4.43
N ALA A 47 42.25 2.38 4.03
CA ALA A 47 40.98 2.26 4.79
C ALA A 47 40.18 1.09 4.22
N SER A 48 39.81 0.18 5.08
CA SER A 48 39.03 -1.02 4.82
C SER A 48 37.69 -0.71 4.14
N GLY A 49 37.64 -0.83 2.83
CA GLY A 49 36.41 -0.82 2.04
C GLY A 49 35.96 -2.25 1.75
N GLY A 50 35.37 -2.91 2.74
CA GLY A 50 34.73 -4.20 2.54
C GLY A 50 33.54 -4.06 1.59
N GLY A 51 33.60 -4.68 0.41
CA GLY A 51 32.48 -4.89 -0.45
C GLY A 51 31.43 -5.69 0.33
N SER A 52 30.32 -5.04 0.69
CA SER A 52 29.23 -5.67 1.45
C SER A 52 28.42 -6.58 0.54
N THR A 53 28.83 -7.83 0.42
CA THR A 53 27.92 -8.91 0.04
C THR A 53 27.02 -9.19 1.24
N GLY A 54 25.78 -8.61 1.23
CA GLY A 54 24.64 -9.25 1.84
C GLY A 54 24.46 -9.26 3.35
N THR A 55 25.32 -8.66 4.17
CA THR A 55 25.08 -8.61 5.62
C THR A 55 23.99 -7.60 5.93
N ALA A 56 22.88 -8.07 6.58
CA ALA A 56 21.83 -7.17 7.07
C ALA A 56 22.43 -6.15 8.08
N SER A 57 21.84 -4.93 8.10
CA SER A 57 22.24 -3.91 9.06
C SER A 57 22.09 -4.41 10.51
N ALA A 58 22.80 -3.82 11.46
CA ALA A 58 22.69 -4.16 12.88
C ALA A 58 21.25 -4.07 13.39
N THR A 59 20.48 -3.08 12.90
CA THR A 59 19.07 -2.90 13.25
C THR A 59 18.21 -4.06 12.75
N VAL A 60 18.43 -4.53 11.52
CA VAL A 60 17.73 -5.71 10.98
C VAL A 60 18.09 -6.96 11.78
N GLN A 61 19.37 -7.15 12.13
CA GLN A 61 19.79 -8.28 12.98
C GLN A 61 19.11 -8.26 14.35
N THR A 62 18.98 -7.09 14.97
CA THR A 62 18.25 -6.91 16.22
C THR A 62 16.76 -7.28 16.04
N ALA A 63 16.15 -6.84 14.95
CA ALA A 63 14.73 -7.14 14.66
C ALA A 63 14.49 -8.65 14.49
N ILE A 64 15.33 -9.36 13.73
CA ILE A 64 15.14 -10.80 13.51
C ILE A 64 15.39 -11.65 14.77
N ALA A 65 16.14 -11.11 15.74
CA ALA A 65 16.44 -11.82 17.00
C ALA A 65 15.26 -11.84 17.99
N LYS A 66 14.21 -11.05 17.77
CA LYS A 66 13.05 -10.94 18.65
C LYS A 66 11.73 -11.17 17.91
N ASP A 67 10.62 -11.28 18.63
CA ASP A 67 9.30 -11.41 18.02
C ASP A 67 8.94 -10.14 17.24
N ALA A 68 8.26 -10.31 16.11
CA ALA A 68 7.90 -9.19 15.24
C ALA A 68 7.01 -8.14 15.95
N LYS A 69 6.11 -8.57 16.83
CA LYS A 69 5.25 -7.66 17.61
C LYS A 69 6.04 -6.67 18.48
N ASP A 70 7.30 -6.98 18.78
CA ASP A 70 8.20 -6.18 19.61
C ASP A 70 9.16 -5.30 18.79
N TRP A 71 8.98 -5.23 17.46
CA TRP A 71 9.77 -4.35 16.62
C TRP A 71 9.46 -2.89 16.91
N THR A 72 10.48 -2.11 17.15
CA THR A 72 10.37 -0.64 17.21
C THR A 72 10.05 -0.07 15.83
N LEU A 73 9.65 1.20 15.75
CA LEU A 73 9.44 1.87 14.44
C LEU A 73 10.70 1.87 13.59
N ASP A 74 11.89 2.08 14.19
CA ASP A 74 13.18 2.04 13.48
C ASP A 74 13.47 0.64 12.91
N GLU A 75 13.12 -0.39 13.65
CA GLU A 75 13.28 -1.77 13.19
C GLU A 75 12.29 -2.12 12.09
N GLN A 76 11.04 -1.68 12.19
CA GLN A 76 10.04 -1.85 11.14
C GLN A 76 10.48 -1.18 9.84
N GLU A 77 10.98 0.06 9.91
CA GLU A 77 11.53 0.78 8.75
C GLU A 77 12.77 0.06 8.18
N ALA A 78 13.71 -0.35 9.03
CA ALA A 78 14.92 -1.04 8.60
C ALA A 78 14.61 -2.39 7.92
N VAL A 79 13.67 -3.17 8.49
CA VAL A 79 13.19 -4.42 7.91
C VAL A 79 12.52 -4.17 6.56
N ALA A 80 11.64 -3.18 6.46
CA ALA A 80 10.99 -2.80 5.21
C ALA A 80 12.01 -2.43 4.14
N LYS A 81 12.99 -1.59 4.48
CA LYS A 81 14.06 -1.17 3.57
C LYS A 81 14.92 -2.34 3.10
N ASP A 82 15.25 -3.27 3.99
CA ASP A 82 16.06 -4.46 3.63
C ASP A 82 15.27 -5.40 2.71
N ILE A 83 13.97 -5.59 2.98
CA ILE A 83 13.07 -6.38 2.13
C ILE A 83 12.85 -5.70 0.77
N ALA A 84 12.67 -4.39 0.72
CA ALA A 84 12.56 -3.64 -0.54
C ALA A 84 13.79 -3.86 -1.44
N ALA A 85 14.98 -3.88 -0.84
CA ALA A 85 16.24 -4.05 -1.55
C ALA A 85 16.53 -5.49 -1.97
N LYS A 86 16.14 -6.49 -1.17
CA LYS A 86 16.58 -7.89 -1.32
C LYS A 86 15.44 -8.87 -1.60
N GLY A 87 14.18 -8.45 -1.45
CA GLY A 87 13.03 -9.35 -1.57
C GLY A 87 13.12 -10.52 -0.59
N GLU A 88 12.86 -11.71 -1.08
CA GLU A 88 12.91 -12.95 -0.29
C GLU A 88 14.32 -13.31 0.21
N ALA A 89 15.36 -12.74 -0.36
CA ALA A 89 16.74 -12.90 0.12
C ALA A 89 17.04 -12.08 1.39
N SER A 90 16.14 -11.20 1.82
CA SER A 90 16.27 -10.53 3.11
C SER A 90 16.14 -11.52 4.26
N PRO A 91 17.05 -11.52 5.24
CA PRO A 91 16.94 -12.39 6.41
C PRO A 91 15.71 -12.09 7.28
N ALA A 92 15.09 -10.91 7.11
CA ALA A 92 13.87 -10.52 7.81
C ALA A 92 12.59 -10.96 7.07
N TYR A 93 12.66 -11.39 5.79
CA TYR A 93 11.49 -11.69 4.97
C TYR A 93 10.59 -12.76 5.59
N ALA A 94 11.17 -13.90 5.97
CA ALA A 94 10.40 -15.02 6.55
C ALA A 94 9.66 -14.60 7.84
N LYS A 95 10.28 -13.77 8.67
CA LYS A 95 9.67 -13.27 9.92
C LYS A 95 8.57 -12.24 9.63
N ALA A 96 8.77 -11.33 8.69
CA ALA A 96 7.74 -10.39 8.25
C ALA A 96 6.54 -11.12 7.64
N LYS A 97 6.79 -12.13 6.80
CA LYS A 97 5.75 -12.98 6.22
C LYS A 97 4.97 -13.74 7.29
N ALA A 98 5.64 -14.35 8.25
CA ALA A 98 4.99 -15.05 9.36
C ALA A 98 4.14 -14.10 10.21
N ALA A 99 4.61 -12.87 10.45
CA ALA A 99 3.84 -11.84 11.14
C ALA A 99 2.58 -11.41 10.35
N MET A 100 2.70 -11.27 9.03
CA MET A 100 1.56 -10.98 8.15
C MET A 100 0.54 -12.13 8.16
N ASP A 101 0.98 -13.37 7.99
CA ASP A 101 0.12 -14.55 7.95
C ASP A 101 -0.64 -14.76 9.28
N ALA A 102 0.01 -14.45 10.40
CA ALA A 102 -0.56 -14.52 11.74
C ALA A 102 -1.45 -13.31 12.10
N GLY A 103 -1.46 -12.25 11.28
CA GLY A 103 -2.14 -11.00 11.62
C GLY A 103 -1.54 -10.31 12.85
N THR A 104 -0.24 -10.42 13.05
CA THR A 104 0.48 -9.83 14.19
C THR A 104 0.21 -8.33 14.26
N GLU A 105 -0.26 -7.86 15.42
CA GLU A 105 -0.54 -6.45 15.66
C GLU A 105 0.72 -5.73 16.16
N PHE A 106 1.05 -4.64 15.50
CA PHE A 106 2.03 -3.66 15.91
C PHE A 106 1.35 -2.46 16.54
N SER A 107 2.07 -1.66 17.31
CA SER A 107 1.52 -0.44 17.87
C SER A 107 2.56 0.65 18.04
N THR A 108 2.11 1.91 17.96
CA THR A 108 2.92 3.11 18.23
C THR A 108 2.06 4.17 18.90
N PRO A 109 2.61 5.01 19.78
CA PRO A 109 1.87 6.12 20.33
C PRO A 109 1.41 7.12 19.26
N THR A 110 0.20 7.63 19.40
CA THR A 110 -0.25 8.82 18.65
C THR A 110 0.53 10.05 19.11
N ARG A 111 0.42 11.17 18.40
CA ARG A 111 1.11 12.44 18.75
C ARG A 111 0.83 12.91 20.17
N SER A 112 -0.40 12.73 20.66
CA SER A 112 -0.75 13.10 22.02
C SER A 112 -0.18 12.15 23.09
N GLY A 113 0.27 10.96 22.70
CA GLY A 113 0.68 9.90 23.62
C GLY A 113 -0.45 9.25 24.42
N SER A 114 -1.70 9.74 24.28
CA SER A 114 -2.85 9.27 25.06
C SER A 114 -3.48 7.99 24.51
N SER A 115 -3.14 7.60 23.30
CA SER A 115 -3.65 6.39 22.64
C SER A 115 -2.58 5.73 21.78
N LEU A 116 -2.79 4.45 21.46
CA LEU A 116 -1.93 3.68 20.56
C LEU A 116 -2.60 3.55 19.20
N LEU A 117 -1.85 3.87 18.16
CA LEU A 117 -2.19 3.46 16.80
C LEU A 117 -1.79 1.98 16.66
N LYS A 118 -2.75 1.13 16.32
CA LYS A 118 -2.52 -0.30 16.10
C LYS A 118 -2.64 -0.60 14.60
N TYR A 119 -1.80 -1.50 14.10
CA TYR A 119 -1.75 -1.84 12.69
C TYR A 119 -1.12 -3.22 12.47
N ARG A 120 -1.32 -3.80 11.29
CA ARG A 120 -0.76 -5.09 10.89
C ARG A 120 -0.21 -5.05 9.48
N ILE A 121 0.73 -5.93 9.15
CA ILE A 121 1.24 -6.08 7.78
C ILE A 121 0.14 -6.71 6.91
N ILE A 122 -0.11 -6.14 5.72
CA ILE A 122 -1.02 -6.68 4.70
C ILE A 122 -0.34 -7.00 3.38
N GLY A 123 0.84 -6.44 3.11
CA GLY A 123 1.58 -6.65 1.87
C GLY A 123 3.09 -6.55 2.06
N ILE A 124 3.83 -7.28 1.24
CA ILE A 124 5.29 -7.30 1.20
C ILE A 124 5.72 -7.03 -0.24
N ASN A 125 6.50 -5.97 -0.48
CA ASN A 125 6.87 -5.51 -1.83
C ASN A 125 5.66 -5.36 -2.77
N HIS A 126 4.55 -4.84 -2.23
CA HIS A 126 3.30 -4.71 -2.96
C HIS A 126 3.19 -3.36 -3.67
N ASP A 127 3.32 -2.26 -2.95
CA ASP A 127 3.06 -0.91 -3.42
C ASP A 127 4.27 -0.26 -4.08
N ASP A 128 4.06 0.43 -5.21
CA ASP A 128 5.11 1.18 -5.89
C ASP A 128 5.37 2.51 -5.18
N LEU A 129 6.63 2.81 -4.90
CA LEU A 129 7.06 4.09 -4.35
C LEU A 129 6.77 5.22 -5.35
N ALA A 130 6.26 6.35 -4.87
CA ALA A 130 5.84 7.45 -5.71
C ALA A 130 7.00 8.16 -6.44
N ASP A 131 8.22 8.02 -5.93
CA ASP A 131 9.45 8.53 -6.55
C ASP A 131 10.01 7.62 -7.66
N GLY A 132 9.37 6.46 -7.89
CA GLY A 132 9.78 5.49 -8.89
C GLY A 132 11.02 4.68 -8.52
N SER A 133 11.49 4.74 -7.29
CA SER A 133 12.71 4.03 -6.84
C SER A 133 12.50 2.53 -6.63
N GLY A 134 11.28 2.02 -6.73
CA GLY A 134 10.94 0.61 -6.58
C GLY A 134 9.67 0.42 -5.76
N LYS A 135 9.64 -0.62 -4.94
CA LYS A 135 8.50 -0.95 -4.08
C LYS A 135 8.79 -0.63 -2.62
N ALA A 136 7.74 -0.28 -1.90
CA ALA A 136 7.77 -0.26 -0.44
C ALA A 136 7.91 -1.69 0.09
N GLY A 137 8.79 -1.90 1.07
CA GLY A 137 9.06 -3.25 1.58
C GLY A 137 7.91 -3.85 2.36
N LEU A 138 7.22 -3.04 3.14
CA LEU A 138 6.06 -3.44 3.94
C LEU A 138 4.92 -2.44 3.78
N THR A 139 3.71 -2.99 3.58
CA THR A 139 2.45 -2.24 3.65
C THR A 139 1.66 -2.69 4.88
N PHE A 140 1.19 -1.73 5.63
CA PHE A 140 0.42 -1.93 6.86
C PHE A 140 -1.00 -1.41 6.71
N LEU A 141 -1.95 -2.05 7.39
CA LEU A 141 -3.31 -1.57 7.58
C LEU A 141 -3.51 -1.20 9.05
N VAL A 142 -4.01 0.00 9.31
CA VAL A 142 -4.46 0.41 10.65
C VAL A 142 -5.62 -0.47 11.08
N THR A 143 -5.61 -0.92 12.33
CA THR A 143 -6.63 -1.81 12.90
C THR A 143 -7.36 -1.22 14.11
N SER A 144 -6.97 -0.01 14.54
CA SER A 144 -7.62 0.70 15.63
C SER A 144 -8.39 1.92 15.14
N ASP A 145 -9.51 2.19 15.77
CA ASP A 145 -10.34 3.39 15.55
C ASP A 145 -9.72 4.68 16.12
N ASN A 146 -8.60 4.58 16.81
CA ASN A 146 -7.94 5.70 17.47
C ASN A 146 -7.38 6.76 16.51
N ILE A 147 -7.25 6.46 15.23
CA ILE A 147 -6.81 7.45 14.23
C ILE A 147 -7.92 8.47 13.93
N ASN A 148 -9.17 8.05 14.05
CA ASN A 148 -10.33 8.92 13.88
C ASN A 148 -11.50 8.43 14.75
N VAL A 149 -11.57 8.93 15.96
CA VAL A 149 -12.66 8.61 16.90
C VAL A 149 -14.00 9.15 16.33
N ASN A 150 -15.00 8.29 16.23
CA ASN A 150 -16.36 8.53 15.70
C ASN A 150 -16.53 8.49 14.16
N GLY A 151 -15.57 7.93 13.44
CA GLY A 151 -15.70 7.83 11.99
C GLY A 151 -15.63 9.19 11.26
N ASP A 152 -15.82 9.18 9.95
CA ASP A 152 -15.85 10.39 9.11
C ASP A 152 -16.58 10.12 7.79
N THR A 153 -16.98 11.19 7.13
CA THR A 153 -17.54 11.16 5.78
C THR A 153 -16.44 11.27 4.73
N MET A 154 -16.68 10.74 3.55
CA MET A 154 -15.74 10.87 2.42
C MET A 154 -15.66 12.31 1.93
N ASN A 155 -16.81 13.01 1.84
CA ASN A 155 -16.93 14.40 1.42
C ASN A 155 -18.01 15.11 2.26
N THR A 156 -18.07 16.42 2.19
CA THR A 156 -19.14 17.23 2.79
C THR A 156 -20.36 17.37 1.87
N THR A 157 -20.25 16.93 0.61
CA THR A 157 -21.35 16.90 -0.35
C THR A 157 -21.49 15.47 -0.94
N ASP A 158 -22.72 15.10 -1.33
CA ASP A 158 -23.02 13.79 -1.91
C ASP A 158 -22.49 13.71 -3.34
N THR A 159 -21.18 13.48 -3.45
CA THR A 159 -20.50 13.31 -4.73
C THR A 159 -19.29 12.40 -4.60
N ASN A 160 -19.06 11.57 -5.62
CA ASN A 160 -17.80 10.89 -5.85
C ASN A 160 -17.09 11.40 -7.12
N VAL A 161 -17.55 12.51 -7.69
CA VAL A 161 -16.91 13.16 -8.82
C VAL A 161 -15.50 13.63 -8.44
N GLY A 162 -14.52 13.25 -9.25
CA GLY A 162 -13.11 13.45 -8.94
C GLY A 162 -12.49 12.33 -8.11
N GLY A 163 -13.29 11.30 -7.75
CA GLY A 163 -12.85 10.08 -7.08
C GLY A 163 -12.07 10.32 -5.81
N TRP A 164 -11.13 9.42 -5.55
CA TRP A 164 -10.20 9.51 -4.42
C TRP A 164 -9.35 10.78 -4.47
N GLU A 165 -8.87 11.15 -5.65
CA GLU A 165 -7.98 12.31 -5.84
C GLU A 165 -8.56 13.59 -5.26
N LYS A 166 -9.85 13.84 -5.46
CA LYS A 166 -10.55 15.05 -5.03
C LYS A 166 -11.26 14.91 -3.69
N SER A 167 -11.28 13.71 -3.09
CA SER A 167 -12.01 13.49 -1.83
C SER A 167 -11.39 14.30 -0.68
N GLU A 168 -12.26 14.83 0.19
CA GLU A 168 -11.84 15.48 1.43
C GLU A 168 -11.18 14.48 2.38
N MET A 169 -11.59 13.21 2.32
CA MET A 169 -10.97 12.13 3.09
C MET A 169 -9.48 12.00 2.77
N ARG A 170 -9.11 12.02 1.49
CA ARG A 170 -7.70 11.98 1.09
C ARG A 170 -6.91 13.16 1.65
N GLN A 171 -7.47 14.36 1.65
CA GLN A 171 -6.84 15.54 2.24
C GLN A 171 -6.66 15.37 3.76
N LYS A 172 -7.69 14.89 4.47
CA LYS A 172 -7.64 14.63 5.92
C LYS A 172 -6.52 13.64 6.26
N LEU A 173 -6.33 12.61 5.43
CA LEU A 173 -5.34 11.55 5.61
C LEU A 173 -3.90 12.00 5.27
N ASN A 174 -3.69 12.84 4.26
CA ASN A 174 -2.35 13.13 3.75
C ASN A 174 -1.74 14.45 4.23
N SER A 175 -2.55 15.43 4.62
CA SER A 175 -2.08 16.74 5.08
C SER A 175 -2.96 17.37 6.17
N GLY A 176 -4.14 16.79 6.42
CA GLY A 176 -5.13 17.35 7.32
C GLY A 176 -5.08 16.77 8.74
N ARG A 177 -6.24 16.81 9.40
CA ARG A 177 -6.38 16.49 10.82
C ARG A 177 -6.02 15.06 11.19
N ILE A 178 -6.23 14.08 10.29
CA ILE A 178 -5.89 12.68 10.57
C ILE A 178 -4.37 12.50 10.54
N TRP A 179 -3.70 13.00 9.50
CA TRP A 179 -2.23 13.01 9.44
C TRP A 179 -1.60 13.67 10.66
N ALA A 180 -2.15 14.81 11.11
CA ALA A 180 -1.64 15.55 12.25
C ALA A 180 -1.72 14.80 13.60
N ARG A 181 -2.52 13.72 13.69
CA ARG A 181 -2.60 12.88 14.91
C ARG A 181 -1.44 11.89 15.05
N LEU A 182 -0.74 11.61 13.97
CA LEU A 182 0.41 10.72 13.98
C LEU A 182 1.62 11.41 14.61
N SER A 183 2.44 10.65 15.33
CA SER A 183 3.68 11.19 15.89
C SER A 183 4.64 11.61 14.78
N THR A 184 5.52 12.57 15.06
CA THR A 184 6.52 13.03 14.08
C THR A 184 7.49 11.95 13.68
N ASP A 185 7.85 11.06 14.61
CA ASP A 185 8.69 9.90 14.34
C ASP A 185 8.02 8.96 13.33
N PHE A 186 6.75 8.60 13.56
CA PHE A 186 5.98 7.78 12.63
C PHE A 186 5.87 8.46 11.24
N GLN A 187 5.51 9.75 11.21
CA GLN A 187 5.38 10.51 9.96
C GLN A 187 6.66 10.53 9.13
N SER A 188 7.83 10.56 9.78
CA SER A 188 9.14 10.59 9.11
C SER A 188 9.49 9.28 8.38
N LYS A 189 8.90 8.17 8.81
CA LYS A 189 9.17 6.83 8.26
C LYS A 189 8.21 6.43 7.14
N VAL A 190 7.01 7.00 7.12
CA VAL A 190 5.99 6.70 6.10
C VAL A 190 6.47 7.12 4.72
N LYS A 191 6.46 6.18 3.78
CA LYS A 191 6.80 6.41 2.38
C LYS A 191 5.55 6.82 1.59
N ALA A 192 5.75 7.72 0.64
CA ALA A 192 4.72 8.04 -0.34
C ALA A 192 4.68 6.97 -1.42
N VAL A 193 3.49 6.47 -1.73
CA VAL A 193 3.26 5.44 -2.75
C VAL A 193 2.30 5.92 -3.82
N THR A 194 2.34 5.27 -4.97
CA THR A 194 1.41 5.51 -6.09
C THR A 194 0.18 4.65 -5.90
N LYS A 195 -1.01 5.28 -5.87
CA LYS A 195 -2.29 4.57 -5.84
C LYS A 195 -3.10 4.86 -7.08
N LEU A 196 -3.63 3.81 -7.69
CA LEU A 196 -4.50 3.91 -8.87
C LEU A 196 -5.96 3.92 -8.43
N THR A 197 -6.75 4.86 -8.94
CA THR A 197 -8.19 4.95 -8.66
C THR A 197 -8.92 5.57 -9.85
N ASN A 198 -10.19 5.22 -10.02
CA ASN A 198 -11.08 5.97 -10.88
C ASN A 198 -11.29 7.37 -10.26
N ASN A 199 -10.62 8.35 -10.81
CA ASN A 199 -10.70 9.75 -10.36
C ASN A 199 -11.61 10.59 -11.26
N VAL A 200 -12.52 9.96 -12.02
CA VAL A 200 -13.59 10.63 -12.77
C VAL A 200 -14.87 10.65 -11.94
N ASP A 201 -15.58 9.57 -11.90
CA ASP A 201 -16.76 9.30 -11.03
C ASP A 201 -17.16 7.81 -11.15
N GLY A 202 -18.05 7.35 -10.28
CA GLY A 202 -18.54 5.97 -10.33
C GLY A 202 -19.51 5.68 -11.49
N LYS A 203 -20.15 6.69 -12.09
CA LYS A 203 -21.16 6.54 -13.14
C LYS A 203 -20.56 6.39 -14.53
N THR A 204 -19.38 6.92 -14.77
CA THR A 204 -18.68 6.83 -16.06
C THR A 204 -18.17 5.41 -16.29
N LYS A 205 -18.71 4.70 -17.30
CA LYS A 205 -18.41 3.29 -17.58
C LYS A 205 -16.92 3.07 -17.91
N ASP A 206 -16.41 3.87 -18.83
CA ASP A 206 -15.02 3.78 -19.34
C ASP A 206 -14.13 4.84 -18.68
N ALA A 207 -14.33 5.07 -17.36
CA ALA A 207 -13.53 6.04 -16.65
C ALA A 207 -12.04 5.65 -16.65
N ALA A 208 -11.18 6.63 -16.84
CA ALA A 208 -9.75 6.41 -16.71
C ALA A 208 -9.37 6.23 -15.24
N VAL A 209 -8.56 5.22 -14.98
CA VAL A 209 -7.88 5.07 -13.69
C VAL A 209 -6.59 5.88 -13.74
N THR A 210 -6.41 6.77 -12.78
CA THR A 210 -5.26 7.66 -12.69
C THR A 210 -4.54 7.52 -11.36
N ALA A 211 -3.29 7.97 -11.31
CA ALA A 211 -2.43 7.82 -10.15
C ALA A 211 -2.53 9.01 -9.20
N THR A 212 -2.54 8.72 -7.90
CA THR A 212 -2.30 9.69 -6.84
C THR A 212 -1.04 9.32 -6.05
N THR A 213 -0.41 10.29 -5.42
CA THR A 213 0.70 10.10 -4.50
C THR A 213 0.18 10.22 -3.08
N ASP A 214 0.25 9.14 -2.32
CA ASP A 214 -0.37 9.06 -0.99
C ASP A 214 0.59 8.50 0.06
N LYS A 215 0.58 9.09 1.25
CA LYS A 215 1.25 8.59 2.46
C LYS A 215 0.33 7.67 3.26
N LEU A 216 -0.90 8.11 3.48
CA LEU A 216 -2.00 7.29 3.98
C LEU A 216 -3.05 7.17 2.90
N PHE A 217 -3.60 5.98 2.72
CA PHE A 217 -4.65 5.73 1.73
C PHE A 217 -5.66 4.70 2.23
N LEU A 218 -6.89 4.79 1.78
CA LEU A 218 -7.88 3.73 1.95
C LEU A 218 -7.63 2.65 0.90
N LEU A 219 -7.98 1.40 1.20
CA LEU A 219 -7.90 0.33 0.21
C LEU A 219 -8.98 0.52 -0.85
N SER A 220 -8.68 0.12 -2.09
CA SER A 220 -9.70 -0.02 -3.14
C SER A 220 -10.39 -1.38 -3.04
N TYR A 221 -11.51 -1.53 -3.77
CA TYR A 221 -12.22 -2.78 -3.86
C TYR A 221 -11.33 -3.93 -4.36
N SER A 222 -10.60 -3.72 -5.45
CA SER A 222 -9.72 -4.72 -6.04
C SER A 222 -8.47 -5.05 -5.23
N GLU A 223 -8.11 -4.22 -4.26
CA GLU A 223 -7.01 -4.51 -3.31
C GLU A 223 -7.44 -5.46 -2.18
N MET A 224 -8.73 -5.69 -2.01
CA MET A 224 -9.25 -6.54 -0.94
C MET A 224 -9.78 -7.87 -1.44
N VAL A 225 -10.50 -7.91 -2.56
CA VAL A 225 -11.14 -9.12 -3.07
C VAL A 225 -10.27 -9.83 -4.12
N ASP A 226 -10.41 -11.15 -4.21
CA ASP A 226 -9.69 -11.99 -5.18
C ASP A 226 -10.15 -11.75 -6.63
N ALA A 227 -11.45 -11.54 -6.81
CA ALA A 227 -12.05 -11.20 -8.10
C ALA A 227 -13.19 -10.22 -7.90
N PRO A 228 -13.15 -9.04 -8.55
CA PRO A 228 -14.24 -8.09 -8.46
C PRO A 228 -15.54 -8.66 -8.99
N TYR A 229 -16.68 -8.15 -8.48
CA TYR A 229 -18.01 -8.59 -8.85
C TYR A 229 -18.21 -8.52 -10.37
N SER A 230 -18.57 -9.64 -10.99
CA SER A 230 -18.57 -9.81 -12.45
C SER A 230 -19.46 -8.80 -13.19
N TYR A 231 -20.60 -8.42 -12.64
CA TYR A 231 -21.48 -7.39 -13.21
C TYR A 231 -20.77 -6.03 -13.27
N TRP A 232 -20.01 -5.66 -12.24
CA TRP A 232 -19.24 -4.42 -12.24
C TRP A 232 -18.09 -4.46 -13.24
N VAL A 233 -17.37 -5.58 -13.32
CA VAL A 233 -16.29 -5.75 -14.30
C VAL A 233 -16.79 -5.58 -15.73
N GLN A 234 -17.98 -6.12 -16.03
CA GLN A 234 -18.57 -6.02 -17.38
C GLN A 234 -19.05 -4.60 -17.72
N ASN A 235 -19.56 -3.86 -16.75
CA ASN A 235 -20.17 -2.55 -16.98
C ASN A 235 -19.27 -1.36 -16.60
N TYR A 236 -18.32 -1.58 -15.70
CA TYR A 236 -17.41 -0.58 -15.14
C TYR A 236 -16.01 -1.21 -14.98
N PRO A 237 -15.31 -1.52 -16.09
CA PRO A 237 -14.07 -2.31 -16.07
C PRO A 237 -12.94 -1.69 -15.24
N TRP A 238 -12.98 -0.40 -15.01
CA TRP A 238 -12.03 0.32 -14.17
C TRP A 238 -11.95 -0.22 -12.74
N ILE A 239 -13.03 -0.85 -12.22
CA ILE A 239 -13.04 -1.39 -10.84
C ILE A 239 -11.95 -2.45 -10.62
N SER A 240 -11.55 -3.17 -11.68
CA SER A 240 -10.47 -4.16 -11.64
C SER A 240 -9.07 -3.56 -11.79
N SER A 241 -8.98 -2.26 -12.10
CA SER A 241 -7.72 -1.59 -12.42
C SER A 241 -7.21 -0.69 -11.28
N GLU A 242 -7.91 -0.65 -10.15
CA GLU A 242 -7.55 0.20 -9.01
C GLU A 242 -6.50 -0.41 -8.09
N GLY A 243 -5.96 -1.57 -8.42
CA GLY A 243 -4.94 -2.29 -7.68
C GLY A 243 -5.10 -3.80 -7.77
N THR A 244 -4.31 -4.52 -7.01
CA THR A 244 -4.35 -5.99 -6.90
C THR A 244 -4.52 -6.39 -5.44
N GLN A 245 -5.14 -7.55 -5.19
CA GLN A 245 -5.39 -8.03 -3.84
C GLN A 245 -4.10 -8.16 -3.03
N TYR A 246 -4.10 -7.59 -1.83
CA TYR A 246 -2.98 -7.74 -0.88
C TYR A 246 -2.80 -9.18 -0.43
N GLU A 247 -1.55 -9.55 -0.17
CA GLU A 247 -1.14 -10.91 0.21
C GLU A 247 -1.87 -11.42 1.45
N ALA A 248 -2.10 -10.55 2.44
CA ALA A 248 -2.80 -10.92 3.68
C ALA A 248 -4.26 -11.37 3.44
N PHE A 249 -4.87 -10.97 2.32
CA PHE A 249 -6.27 -11.28 1.99
C PHE A 249 -6.42 -12.46 1.04
N LYS A 250 -5.34 -12.86 0.35
CA LYS A 250 -5.37 -13.98 -0.61
C LYS A 250 -5.85 -15.26 0.05
N GLY A 251 -6.86 -15.90 -0.56
CA GLY A 251 -7.48 -17.11 -0.05
C GLY A 251 -8.33 -16.94 1.22
N LYS A 252 -8.51 -15.70 1.70
CA LYS A 252 -9.30 -15.40 2.91
C LYS A 252 -10.44 -14.42 2.66
N VAL A 253 -10.32 -13.57 1.66
CA VAL A 253 -11.29 -12.52 1.33
C VAL A 253 -11.69 -12.63 -0.13
N SER A 254 -12.98 -12.77 -0.37
CA SER A 254 -13.59 -12.78 -1.69
C SER A 254 -14.78 -11.82 -1.71
N VAL A 255 -15.36 -11.59 -2.87
CA VAL A 255 -16.57 -10.78 -3.01
C VAL A 255 -17.77 -11.34 -2.22
N PHE A 256 -17.75 -12.63 -1.90
CA PHE A 256 -18.77 -13.33 -1.12
C PHE A 256 -18.35 -13.64 0.32
N SER A 257 -17.29 -13.01 0.80
CA SER A 257 -16.86 -13.21 2.20
C SER A 257 -17.91 -12.68 3.17
N GLU A 258 -18.24 -13.50 4.16
CA GLU A 258 -19.15 -13.12 5.23
C GLU A 258 -18.50 -12.16 6.24
N SER A 259 -19.34 -11.64 7.12
CA SER A 259 -18.94 -10.77 8.23
C SER A 259 -17.79 -11.32 9.07
N GLY A 260 -16.96 -10.47 9.61
CA GLY A 260 -15.82 -10.86 10.45
C GLY A 260 -14.64 -11.45 9.71
N ASN A 261 -14.60 -11.30 8.38
CA ASN A 261 -13.48 -11.77 7.58
C ASN A 261 -12.16 -11.05 7.92
N ALA A 262 -11.06 -11.60 7.38
CA ALA A 262 -9.71 -11.15 7.70
C ALA A 262 -9.39 -9.68 7.36
N SER A 263 -10.23 -9.02 6.56
CA SER A 263 -10.03 -7.62 6.17
C SER A 263 -10.73 -6.63 7.09
N SER A 264 -11.75 -7.05 7.85
CA SER A 264 -12.53 -6.13 8.68
C SER A 264 -11.91 -5.95 10.07
N PRO A 265 -11.23 -4.84 10.35
CA PRO A 265 -10.70 -4.57 11.67
C PRO A 265 -11.84 -4.39 12.69
N ASN A 266 -11.75 -5.11 13.80
CA ASN A 266 -12.67 -5.00 14.94
C ASN A 266 -14.18 -5.19 14.61
N GLY A 267 -14.52 -5.83 13.47
CA GLY A 267 -15.90 -6.00 13.04
C GLY A 267 -16.61 -4.66 12.76
N LYS A 268 -15.89 -3.68 12.25
CA LYS A 268 -16.40 -2.35 11.94
C LYS A 268 -16.68 -2.16 10.46
N GLU A 269 -17.64 -1.31 10.16
CA GLU A 269 -17.86 -0.78 8.82
C GLU A 269 -16.84 0.31 8.53
N TRP A 270 -16.23 0.32 7.33
CA TRP A 270 -15.20 1.28 6.99
C TRP A 270 -15.13 1.60 5.50
N TRP A 271 -14.72 2.84 5.19
CA TRP A 271 -14.64 3.34 3.83
C TRP A 271 -13.58 2.66 2.99
N GLN A 272 -13.92 2.46 1.72
CA GLN A 272 -12.98 2.20 0.62
C GLN A 272 -12.72 3.49 -0.17
N ARG A 273 -11.62 3.54 -0.94
CA ARG A 273 -11.39 4.68 -1.84
C ARG A 273 -12.11 4.56 -3.18
N SER A 274 -12.63 3.40 -3.54
CA SER A 274 -13.33 3.16 -4.81
C SER A 274 -14.67 3.88 -4.84
N PRO A 275 -14.96 4.70 -5.87
CA PRO A 275 -16.31 5.18 -6.13
C PRO A 275 -17.26 3.99 -6.36
N HIS A 276 -18.54 4.14 -6.01
CA HIS A 276 -19.52 3.11 -6.29
C HIS A 276 -19.81 3.01 -7.81
N PRO A 277 -19.62 1.82 -8.44
CA PRO A 277 -19.92 1.64 -9.87
C PRO A 277 -21.42 1.88 -10.18
N GLY A 278 -21.68 2.81 -11.09
CA GLY A 278 -23.02 3.16 -11.53
C GLY A 278 -23.62 4.39 -10.83
N ASP A 279 -22.94 4.96 -9.87
CA ASP A 279 -23.43 6.10 -9.09
C ASP A 279 -22.37 7.20 -8.98
N SER A 280 -22.80 8.47 -8.96
CA SER A 280 -21.88 9.63 -8.81
C SER A 280 -21.91 10.27 -7.44
N THR A 281 -22.61 9.65 -6.46
CA THR A 281 -22.83 10.24 -5.13
C THR A 281 -22.15 9.46 -4.00
N GLY A 282 -21.86 8.17 -4.20
CA GLY A 282 -21.40 7.28 -3.14
C GLY A 282 -20.03 6.66 -3.37
N PHE A 283 -19.44 6.22 -2.27
CA PHE A 283 -18.23 5.39 -2.25
C PHE A 283 -18.55 4.01 -1.70
N LEU A 284 -17.76 3.03 -2.07
CA LEU A 284 -17.85 1.69 -1.49
C LEU A 284 -17.39 1.72 -0.03
N TYR A 285 -17.95 0.83 0.78
CA TYR A 285 -17.52 0.57 2.14
C TYR A 285 -17.60 -0.93 2.44
N ASN A 286 -16.90 -1.37 3.46
CA ASN A 286 -16.98 -2.73 3.96
C ASN A 286 -18.06 -2.83 5.03
N ASP A 287 -19.03 -3.71 4.82
CA ASP A 287 -20.09 -4.02 5.76
C ASP A 287 -19.84 -5.42 6.36
N TYR A 288 -19.50 -5.49 7.63
CA TYR A 288 -19.24 -6.75 8.30
C TYR A 288 -20.50 -7.57 8.61
N THR A 289 -21.68 -6.98 8.44
CA THR A 289 -22.97 -7.62 8.77
C THR A 289 -23.60 -8.32 7.59
N ASN A 290 -23.08 -8.15 6.37
CA ASN A 290 -23.65 -8.61 5.13
C ASN A 290 -22.80 -9.69 4.46
N GLU A 291 -23.44 -10.67 3.82
CA GLU A 291 -22.76 -11.70 3.01
C GLU A 291 -22.03 -11.13 1.78
N TYR A 292 -22.40 -9.92 1.36
CA TYR A 292 -21.74 -9.17 0.30
C TYR A 292 -20.95 -7.98 0.87
N ALA A 293 -20.17 -8.21 1.89
CA ALA A 293 -19.54 -7.21 2.72
C ALA A 293 -18.76 -6.13 1.94
N PHE A 294 -18.32 -6.41 0.72
CA PHE A 294 -17.54 -5.49 -0.11
C PHE A 294 -18.34 -4.78 -1.20
N ASN A 295 -19.64 -5.13 -1.38
CA ASN A 295 -20.48 -4.56 -2.43
C ASN A 295 -21.38 -3.42 -1.96
N ASN A 296 -21.29 -3.04 -0.70
CA ASN A 296 -22.13 -2.00 -0.14
C ASN A 296 -21.54 -0.61 -0.38
N TYR A 297 -22.42 0.39 -0.47
CA TYR A 297 -22.04 1.78 -0.66
C TYR A 297 -22.97 2.70 0.14
N TYR A 298 -22.42 3.87 0.51
CA TYR A 298 -23.20 4.97 1.05
C TYR A 298 -22.88 6.27 0.29
N PHE A 299 -23.82 7.21 0.36
CA PHE A 299 -23.54 8.58 -0.05
C PHE A 299 -22.33 9.14 0.68
N ALA A 300 -21.56 9.97 -0.01
CA ALA A 300 -20.30 10.49 0.52
C ALA A 300 -20.46 11.29 1.83
N THR A 301 -21.65 11.81 2.09
CA THR A 301 -21.98 12.61 3.29
C THR A 301 -22.80 11.88 4.35
N SER A 302 -23.41 10.73 4.01
CA SER A 302 -24.58 10.22 4.79
C SER A 302 -24.20 9.54 6.09
N PHE A 303 -23.03 8.91 6.17
CA PHE A 303 -22.62 8.21 7.37
C PHE A 303 -21.15 8.45 7.68
N SER A 304 -20.86 8.64 8.96
CA SER A 304 -19.51 8.55 9.49
C SER A 304 -19.14 7.08 9.63
N GLN A 305 -18.43 6.57 8.65
CA GLN A 305 -17.85 5.23 8.74
C GLN A 305 -16.46 5.29 9.39
N ASP A 306 -16.04 4.18 9.98
CA ASP A 306 -14.69 4.06 10.49
C ASP A 306 -13.65 4.18 9.36
N ILE A 307 -12.43 4.53 9.73
CA ILE A 307 -11.34 4.78 8.80
C ILE A 307 -10.16 3.92 9.22
N PHE A 308 -9.82 2.95 8.40
CA PHE A 308 -8.66 2.08 8.57
C PHE A 308 -7.71 2.28 7.38
N PRO A 309 -6.90 3.33 7.39
CA PRO A 309 -5.98 3.60 6.30
C PRO A 309 -4.83 2.61 6.28
N ALA A 310 -4.28 2.41 5.09
CA ALA A 310 -2.99 1.76 4.90
C ALA A 310 -1.87 2.79 4.75
N PHE A 311 -0.65 2.34 5.00
CA PHE A 311 0.59 3.11 4.85
C PHE A 311 1.76 2.16 4.58
N CYS A 312 2.89 2.70 4.10
CA CYS A 312 4.08 1.94 3.77
C CYS A 312 5.33 2.45 4.50
N PHE A 313 6.22 1.51 4.81
CA PHE A 313 7.59 1.79 5.21
C PHE A 313 8.58 1.29 4.16
#